data_ce6b2d1b9657605c1dd7ab3b3754d9e5
#
_entry.id   ce6b2d1b9657605c1dd7ab3b3754d9e5
#
_cell.length_a   1.000
_cell.length_b   1.000
_cell.length_c   1.000
_cell.angle_alpha   90.00
_cell.angle_beta   90.00
_cell.angle_gamma   90.00
#
_symmetry.space_group_name_H-M   'P 1'
#
loop_
_entity.id
_entity.type
_entity.pdbx_description
1 polymer ?
#
loop_
_entity_poly.entity_id
_entity_poly.type
_entity_poly.pdbx_seq_one_letter_code
_entity_poly.pdbx_strand_id
1 'polypeptide(L)'
;MVDDFVPWRNYLVTKLGENPALRIVGVASDGAEAVLKAAELQPDLILMDVSLPELSGIKAAARIRGLSPESKILFVSQNIDFDIALAALDAGGLGYVVKPDADSELLTAVEGVMSGKRFVSALLASQDFAGVLVPQAPIRARSEHSVELSARPLIRNRTIGHCHEVAFYGDDGCFLNRCTRFVAAALANGDAVITIMIPSHRDSLRQKLESDGCELAEAMKQGRYLDLEPWDLLSIFLVNEQPDAGRFKKAAGDFIATALKAATGKHPRVAVCGECPALLHAEGRAEAAVEMERLWNELASVYDVDSLCGYPIERFRSEEQGRIFQRICAEHSAVYSQ
;
A
#
# COMPACT_ATOMS: atom_id res chain seq x y z
N MET A 1 -11.42 -16.13 -7.55
CA MET A 1 -10.71 -14.87 -7.21
C MET A 1 -11.62 -14.00 -6.37
N VAL A 2 -11.09 -13.43 -5.29
CA VAL A 2 -11.84 -12.62 -4.34
C VAL A 2 -11.12 -11.30 -4.10
N ASP A 3 -11.71 -10.21 -4.53
CA ASP A 3 -11.19 -8.85 -4.40
C ASP A 3 -12.34 -7.88 -4.69
N ASP A 4 -12.53 -6.82 -3.94
CA ASP A 4 -13.61 -5.85 -4.13
C ASP A 4 -13.30 -4.84 -5.25
N PHE A 5 -12.02 -4.68 -5.60
CA PHE A 5 -11.56 -3.73 -6.59
C PHE A 5 -11.57 -4.30 -8.01
N VAL A 6 -12.55 -3.90 -8.83
CA VAL A 6 -12.77 -4.41 -10.20
C VAL A 6 -11.52 -4.31 -11.10
N PRO A 7 -10.76 -3.20 -11.14
CA PRO A 7 -9.58 -3.11 -12.00
C PRO A 7 -8.51 -4.14 -11.64
N TRP A 8 -8.31 -4.43 -10.34
CA TRP A 8 -7.37 -5.46 -9.90
C TRP A 8 -7.85 -6.86 -10.28
N ARG A 9 -9.14 -7.16 -10.12
CA ARG A 9 -9.70 -8.42 -10.61
C ARG A 9 -9.46 -8.62 -12.10
N ASN A 10 -9.67 -7.59 -12.92
CA ASN A 10 -9.42 -7.64 -14.36
C ASN A 10 -7.94 -7.86 -14.69
N TYR A 11 -7.04 -7.22 -13.96
CA TYR A 11 -5.61 -7.48 -14.06
C TYR A 11 -5.28 -8.94 -13.77
N LEU A 12 -5.79 -9.51 -12.66
CA LEU A 12 -5.57 -10.91 -12.30
C LEU A 12 -6.15 -11.87 -13.34
N VAL A 13 -7.34 -11.56 -13.91
CA VAL A 13 -7.93 -12.36 -15.01
C VAL A 13 -7.00 -12.41 -16.21
N THR A 14 -6.45 -11.28 -16.61
CA THR A 14 -5.51 -11.19 -17.73
C THR A 14 -4.23 -11.96 -17.43
N LYS A 15 -3.60 -11.68 -16.29
CA LYS A 15 -2.32 -12.26 -15.89
C LYS A 15 -2.38 -13.78 -15.73
N LEU A 16 -3.44 -14.29 -15.10
CA LEU A 16 -3.64 -15.74 -14.93
C LEU A 16 -4.09 -16.42 -16.21
N GLY A 17 -4.82 -15.70 -17.07
CA GLY A 17 -5.25 -16.22 -18.37
C GLY A 17 -4.11 -16.48 -19.36
N GLU A 18 -2.92 -15.93 -19.11
CA GLU A 18 -1.69 -16.24 -19.87
C GLU A 18 -1.20 -17.67 -19.62
N ASN A 19 -1.59 -18.30 -18.52
CA ASN A 19 -1.23 -19.67 -18.20
C ASN A 19 -2.38 -20.64 -18.53
N PRO A 20 -2.26 -21.49 -19.60
CA PRO A 20 -3.32 -22.39 -20.04
C PRO A 20 -3.69 -23.48 -19.02
N ALA A 21 -2.86 -23.69 -18.00
CA ALA A 21 -3.15 -24.63 -16.92
C ALA A 21 -4.11 -24.06 -15.87
N LEU A 22 -4.41 -22.75 -15.91
CA LEU A 22 -5.28 -22.08 -14.97
C LEU A 22 -6.62 -21.74 -15.63
N ARG A 23 -7.72 -22.01 -14.91
CA ARG A 23 -9.07 -21.64 -15.33
C ARG A 23 -9.76 -20.90 -14.19
N ILE A 24 -10.22 -19.70 -14.46
CA ILE A 24 -11.01 -18.93 -13.51
C ILE A 24 -12.44 -19.48 -13.51
N VAL A 25 -12.85 -20.06 -12.38
CA VAL A 25 -14.18 -20.68 -12.21
C VAL A 25 -15.17 -19.77 -11.48
N GLY A 26 -14.69 -18.72 -10.79
CA GLY A 26 -15.54 -17.79 -10.07
C GLY A 26 -14.81 -16.53 -9.64
N VAL A 27 -15.59 -15.47 -9.41
CA VAL A 27 -15.12 -14.18 -8.91
C VAL A 27 -16.08 -13.73 -7.81
N ALA A 28 -15.56 -13.19 -6.72
CA ALA A 28 -16.33 -12.61 -5.63
C ALA A 28 -15.79 -11.20 -5.30
N SER A 29 -16.68 -10.33 -4.82
CA SER A 29 -16.39 -8.95 -4.48
C SER A 29 -16.30 -8.69 -2.97
N ASP A 30 -16.70 -9.67 -2.17
CA ASP A 30 -16.63 -9.61 -0.70
C ASP A 30 -16.38 -11.00 -0.10
N GLY A 31 -16.08 -11.02 1.21
CA GLY A 31 -15.75 -12.25 1.92
C GLY A 31 -16.95 -13.19 2.12
N ALA A 32 -18.17 -12.67 2.21
CA ALA A 32 -19.37 -13.50 2.37
C ALA A 32 -19.72 -14.23 1.08
N GLU A 33 -19.67 -13.53 -0.06
CA GLU A 33 -19.81 -14.10 -1.40
C GLU A 33 -18.72 -15.15 -1.67
N ALA A 34 -17.47 -14.86 -1.23
CA ALA A 34 -16.37 -15.80 -1.37
C ALA A 34 -16.62 -17.12 -0.66
N VAL A 35 -17.16 -17.09 0.57
CA VAL A 35 -17.51 -18.30 1.34
C VAL A 35 -18.59 -19.12 0.63
N LEU A 36 -19.63 -18.47 0.11
CA LEU A 36 -20.70 -19.16 -0.61
C LEU A 36 -20.18 -19.81 -1.91
N LYS A 37 -19.42 -19.07 -2.71
CA LYS A 37 -18.84 -19.58 -3.96
C LYS A 37 -17.80 -20.66 -3.74
N ALA A 38 -17.02 -20.59 -2.69
CA ALA A 38 -16.07 -21.66 -2.35
C ALA A 38 -16.79 -22.96 -2.00
N ALA A 39 -17.88 -22.89 -1.25
CA ALA A 39 -18.71 -24.07 -0.91
C ALA A 39 -19.38 -24.70 -2.15
N GLU A 40 -19.84 -23.86 -3.11
CA GLU A 40 -20.51 -24.29 -4.32
C GLU A 40 -19.52 -24.87 -5.37
N LEU A 41 -18.43 -24.12 -5.63
CA LEU A 41 -17.53 -24.39 -6.76
C LEU A 41 -16.37 -25.32 -6.40
N GLN A 42 -16.06 -25.50 -5.11
CA GLN A 42 -14.94 -26.33 -4.62
C GLN A 42 -13.65 -26.11 -5.44
N PRO A 43 -13.14 -24.84 -5.55
CA PRO A 43 -12.01 -24.56 -6.43
C PRO A 43 -10.70 -25.12 -5.86
N ASP A 44 -9.75 -25.49 -6.73
CA ASP A 44 -8.43 -25.96 -6.30
C ASP A 44 -7.62 -24.83 -5.63
N LEU A 45 -7.83 -23.58 -6.08
CA LEU A 45 -7.13 -22.38 -5.58
C LEU A 45 -8.08 -21.21 -5.43
N ILE A 46 -7.93 -20.49 -4.32
CA ILE A 46 -8.60 -19.22 -4.05
C ILE A 46 -7.52 -18.14 -3.90
N LEU A 47 -7.55 -17.15 -4.79
CA LEU A 47 -6.81 -15.88 -4.57
C LEU A 47 -7.71 -14.96 -3.75
N MET A 48 -7.24 -14.54 -2.57
CA MET A 48 -8.05 -13.86 -1.57
C MET A 48 -7.41 -12.55 -1.15
N ASP A 49 -8.09 -11.42 -1.36
CA ASP A 49 -7.67 -10.19 -0.68
C ASP A 49 -7.96 -10.27 0.82
N VAL A 50 -7.12 -9.62 1.61
CA VAL A 50 -7.30 -9.50 3.07
C VAL A 50 -8.37 -8.46 3.40
N SER A 51 -8.34 -7.32 2.70
CA SER A 51 -9.18 -6.15 2.98
C SER A 51 -10.45 -6.20 2.12
N LEU A 52 -11.43 -6.97 2.56
CA LEU A 52 -12.72 -7.11 1.89
C LEU A 52 -13.84 -6.47 2.71
N PRO A 53 -14.88 -5.90 2.07
CA PRO A 53 -16.06 -5.39 2.75
C PRO A 53 -16.85 -6.51 3.44
N GLU A 54 -17.66 -6.17 4.41
CA GLU A 54 -18.55 -7.02 5.22
C GLU A 54 -17.82 -8.12 6.00
N LEU A 55 -17.06 -8.99 5.32
CA LEU A 55 -16.28 -10.07 5.93
C LEU A 55 -14.85 -10.04 5.38
N SER A 56 -13.87 -9.71 6.23
CA SER A 56 -12.46 -9.68 5.82
C SER A 56 -12.00 -11.03 5.26
N GLY A 57 -11.04 -11.01 4.31
CA GLY A 57 -10.52 -12.22 3.69
C GLY A 57 -9.97 -13.25 4.68
N ILE A 58 -9.35 -12.79 5.78
CA ILE A 58 -8.86 -13.69 6.85
C ILE A 58 -10.03 -14.44 7.50
N LYS A 59 -11.12 -13.74 7.83
CA LYS A 59 -12.32 -14.38 8.40
C LYS A 59 -13.03 -15.27 7.38
N ALA A 60 -13.04 -14.87 6.12
CA ALA A 60 -13.58 -15.70 5.03
C ALA A 60 -12.77 -17.00 4.86
N ALA A 61 -11.44 -16.91 4.85
CA ALA A 61 -10.55 -18.07 4.75
C ALA A 61 -10.78 -19.08 5.88
N ALA A 62 -10.91 -18.61 7.12
CA ALA A 62 -11.20 -19.47 8.26
C ALA A 62 -12.53 -20.23 8.11
N ARG A 63 -13.57 -19.62 7.50
CA ARG A 63 -14.86 -20.28 7.21
C ARG A 63 -14.75 -21.25 6.03
N ILE A 64 -14.02 -20.87 4.98
CA ILE A 64 -13.82 -21.67 3.77
C ILE A 64 -13.13 -23.00 4.10
N ARG A 65 -12.18 -23.02 5.03
CA ARG A 65 -11.51 -24.27 5.48
C ARG A 65 -12.48 -25.35 5.94
N GLY A 66 -13.63 -24.99 6.53
CA GLY A 66 -14.65 -25.94 6.94
C GLY A 66 -15.59 -26.40 5.81
N LEU A 67 -15.72 -25.58 4.75
CA LEU A 67 -16.68 -25.80 3.67
C LEU A 67 -16.04 -26.32 2.38
N SER A 68 -14.76 -25.97 2.15
CA SER A 68 -13.96 -26.38 0.99
C SER A 68 -12.52 -26.69 1.45
N PRO A 69 -12.33 -27.79 2.21
CA PRO A 69 -11.06 -28.10 2.87
C PRO A 69 -9.90 -28.38 1.91
N GLU A 70 -10.18 -28.82 0.69
CA GLU A 70 -9.17 -29.09 -0.34
C GLU A 70 -8.73 -27.82 -1.08
N SER A 71 -9.51 -26.75 -1.00
CA SER A 71 -9.15 -25.46 -1.63
C SER A 71 -7.93 -24.87 -0.96
N LYS A 72 -6.91 -24.57 -1.74
CA LYS A 72 -5.72 -23.84 -1.30
C LYS A 72 -6.00 -22.36 -1.34
N ILE A 73 -5.54 -21.62 -0.34
CA ILE A 73 -5.76 -20.17 -0.27
C ILE A 73 -4.41 -19.47 -0.40
N LEU A 74 -4.30 -18.62 -1.41
CA LEU A 74 -3.21 -17.68 -1.60
C LEU A 74 -3.74 -16.27 -1.37
N PHE A 75 -3.29 -15.63 -0.30
CA PHE A 75 -3.62 -14.22 -0.09
C PHE A 75 -2.85 -13.34 -1.06
N VAL A 76 -3.55 -12.35 -1.64
CA VAL A 76 -2.96 -11.34 -2.52
C VAL A 76 -3.46 -9.99 -2.03
N SER A 77 -2.65 -9.30 -1.26
CA SER A 77 -3.06 -8.11 -0.54
C SER A 77 -2.08 -6.95 -0.72
N GLN A 78 -2.59 -5.75 -0.58
CA GLN A 78 -1.73 -4.56 -0.51
C GLN A 78 -1.05 -4.39 0.84
N ASN A 79 -1.49 -5.15 1.85
CA ASN A 79 -0.97 -5.04 3.19
C ASN A 79 0.38 -5.72 3.31
N ILE A 80 1.40 -4.95 3.72
CA ILE A 80 2.78 -5.40 3.95
C ILE A 80 3.08 -5.61 5.45
N ASP A 81 2.05 -5.60 6.29
CA ASP A 81 2.20 -5.84 7.72
C ASP A 81 2.43 -7.33 7.99
N PHE A 82 3.51 -7.62 8.72
CA PHE A 82 3.90 -8.98 9.08
C PHE A 82 2.83 -9.71 9.90
N ASP A 83 2.23 -9.03 10.89
CA ASP A 83 1.23 -9.63 11.77
C ASP A 83 -0.04 -10.00 11.00
N ILE A 84 -0.42 -9.18 10.02
CA ILE A 84 -1.55 -9.46 9.12
C ILE A 84 -1.24 -10.63 8.19
N ALA A 85 -0.03 -10.68 7.63
CA ALA A 85 0.39 -11.80 6.81
C ALA A 85 0.44 -13.11 7.62
N LEU A 86 0.94 -13.05 8.85
CA LEU A 86 0.95 -14.18 9.77
C LEU A 86 -0.48 -14.62 10.12
N ALA A 87 -1.38 -13.70 10.46
CA ALA A 87 -2.78 -14.00 10.74
C ALA A 87 -3.50 -14.63 9.53
N ALA A 88 -3.18 -14.20 8.31
CA ALA A 88 -3.71 -14.77 7.08
C ALA A 88 -3.22 -16.21 6.87
N LEU A 89 -1.94 -16.49 7.12
CA LEU A 89 -1.38 -17.84 7.05
C LEU A 89 -1.95 -18.76 8.15
N ASP A 90 -2.14 -18.27 9.36
CA ASP A 90 -2.74 -19.00 10.48
C ASP A 90 -4.23 -19.30 10.23
N ALA A 91 -4.95 -18.42 9.55
CA ALA A 91 -6.32 -18.66 9.11
C ALA A 91 -6.45 -19.75 8.05
N GLY A 92 -5.33 -20.25 7.52
CA GLY A 92 -5.27 -21.37 6.57
C GLY A 92 -4.74 -21.00 5.20
N GLY A 93 -4.20 -19.82 5.03
CA GLY A 93 -3.45 -19.44 3.83
C GLY A 93 -2.21 -20.31 3.66
N LEU A 94 -1.99 -20.78 2.44
CA LEU A 94 -0.73 -21.44 2.06
C LEU A 94 0.29 -20.45 1.50
N GLY A 95 -0.14 -19.23 1.15
CA GLY A 95 0.79 -18.21 0.72
C GLY A 95 0.24 -16.81 0.91
N TYR A 96 1.16 -15.85 0.82
CA TYR A 96 0.89 -14.43 0.89
C TYR A 96 1.75 -13.69 -0.13
N VAL A 97 1.10 -13.04 -1.09
CA VAL A 97 1.73 -12.18 -2.10
C VAL A 97 1.30 -10.75 -1.85
N VAL A 98 2.25 -9.83 -1.83
CA VAL A 98 1.92 -8.41 -1.78
C VAL A 98 1.60 -7.91 -3.19
N LYS A 99 0.52 -7.13 -3.36
CA LYS A 99 0.06 -6.68 -4.69
C LYS A 99 1.14 -5.94 -5.50
N PRO A 100 2.03 -5.12 -4.91
CA PRO A 100 3.15 -4.52 -5.64
C PRO A 100 4.08 -5.52 -6.32
N ASP A 101 4.32 -6.68 -5.71
CA ASP A 101 5.21 -7.72 -6.25
C ASP A 101 4.47 -8.75 -7.12
N ALA A 102 3.14 -8.64 -7.23
CA ALA A 102 2.33 -9.65 -7.91
C ALA A 102 2.70 -9.85 -9.39
N ASP A 103 3.19 -8.81 -10.07
CA ASP A 103 3.61 -8.96 -11.47
C ASP A 103 4.75 -9.96 -11.63
N SER A 104 5.70 -9.98 -10.71
CA SER A 104 6.86 -10.87 -10.73
C SER A 104 6.66 -12.17 -9.95
N GLU A 105 5.84 -12.18 -8.89
CA GLU A 105 5.78 -13.28 -7.94
C GLU A 105 4.51 -14.14 -8.06
N LEU A 106 3.40 -13.61 -8.60
CA LEU A 106 2.08 -14.25 -8.52
C LEU A 106 2.07 -15.66 -9.14
N LEU A 107 2.61 -15.84 -10.35
CA LEU A 107 2.61 -17.15 -11.01
C LEU A 107 3.48 -18.15 -10.26
N THR A 108 4.64 -17.73 -9.77
CA THR A 108 5.52 -18.58 -8.93
C THR A 108 4.84 -18.96 -7.61
N ALA A 109 4.12 -18.02 -6.99
CA ALA A 109 3.35 -18.27 -5.77
C ALA A 109 2.21 -19.26 -6.02
N VAL A 110 1.48 -19.11 -7.12
CA VAL A 110 0.41 -20.04 -7.52
C VAL A 110 0.96 -21.46 -7.71
N GLU A 111 2.05 -21.63 -8.45
CA GLU A 111 2.71 -22.95 -8.65
C GLU A 111 3.19 -23.54 -7.32
N GLY A 112 3.81 -22.73 -6.47
CA GLY A 112 4.25 -23.13 -5.13
C GLY A 112 3.08 -23.64 -4.28
N VAL A 113 2.03 -22.85 -4.16
CA VAL A 113 0.83 -23.17 -3.37
C VAL A 113 0.12 -24.38 -3.94
N MET A 114 -0.02 -24.48 -5.27
CA MET A 114 -0.63 -25.66 -5.92
C MET A 114 0.15 -26.95 -5.67
N SER A 115 1.46 -26.87 -5.53
CA SER A 115 2.30 -28.00 -5.13
C SER A 115 2.35 -28.26 -3.61
N GLY A 116 1.57 -27.51 -2.80
CA GLY A 116 1.50 -27.64 -1.34
C GLY A 116 2.65 -26.95 -0.60
N LYS A 117 3.46 -26.16 -1.28
CA LYS A 117 4.52 -25.36 -0.66
C LYS A 117 3.96 -24.03 -0.14
N ARG A 118 4.52 -23.57 0.98
CA ARG A 118 4.23 -22.19 1.44
C ARG A 118 4.98 -21.18 0.59
N PHE A 119 4.33 -20.04 0.36
CA PHE A 119 4.92 -18.91 -0.35
C PHE A 119 4.68 -17.61 0.44
N VAL A 120 5.69 -16.78 0.56
CA VAL A 120 5.57 -15.42 1.10
C VAL A 120 6.43 -14.50 0.25
N SER A 121 5.87 -13.35 -0.15
CA SER A 121 6.59 -12.34 -0.93
C SER A 121 7.92 -11.98 -0.31
N ALA A 122 8.92 -11.77 -1.16
CA ALA A 122 10.30 -11.42 -0.74
C ALA A 122 10.33 -10.18 0.15
N LEU A 123 9.46 -9.21 -0.09
CA LEU A 123 9.30 -8.00 0.72
C LEU A 123 8.96 -8.32 2.20
N LEU A 124 8.18 -9.38 2.45
CA LEU A 124 7.84 -9.83 3.80
C LEU A 124 8.83 -10.87 4.35
N ALA A 125 9.43 -11.69 3.48
CA ALA A 125 10.36 -12.75 3.89
C ALA A 125 11.64 -12.22 4.58
N SER A 126 12.02 -10.96 4.34
CA SER A 126 13.10 -10.25 5.02
C SER A 126 12.79 -9.89 6.48
N GLN A 127 11.55 -10.11 6.96
CA GLN A 127 11.06 -9.77 8.29
C GLN A 127 10.80 -11.00 9.16
N ASP A 128 11.76 -11.96 9.26
CA ASP A 128 11.75 -13.12 10.20
C ASP A 128 10.70 -14.23 9.97
N PHE A 129 10.31 -14.53 8.72
CA PHE A 129 9.55 -15.75 8.42
C PHE A 129 10.34 -17.07 8.57
N ALA A 130 11.62 -17.03 8.91
CA ALA A 130 12.47 -18.22 8.99
C ALA A 130 11.95 -19.33 9.93
N GLY A 131 11.14 -18.97 10.94
CA GLY A 131 10.51 -19.92 11.86
C GLY A 131 9.14 -20.46 11.40
N VAL A 132 8.48 -19.82 10.42
CA VAL A 132 7.10 -20.15 10.00
C VAL A 132 7.05 -21.12 8.80
N LEU A 133 8.18 -21.26 8.10
CA LEU A 133 8.30 -22.11 6.90
C LEU A 133 8.47 -23.61 7.18
N VAL A 134 8.53 -24.03 8.48
CA VAL A 134 8.65 -25.43 8.86
C VAL A 134 7.23 -26.04 8.94
N PRO A 135 6.95 -27.23 8.32
CA PRO A 135 5.65 -27.87 8.41
C PRO A 135 5.32 -28.25 9.86
N GLN A 136 4.28 -27.69 10.45
CA GLN A 136 3.77 -28.10 11.75
C GLN A 136 2.64 -29.10 11.60
N ALA A 137 2.68 -30.16 12.42
CA ALA A 137 1.63 -31.15 12.60
C ALA A 137 0.35 -30.48 13.19
N PRO A 138 -0.86 -31.10 13.07
CA PRO A 138 -2.13 -30.45 13.33
C PRO A 138 -2.27 -30.01 14.80
N ILE A 139 -2.54 -28.72 15.00
CA ILE A 139 -2.73 -28.10 16.32
C ILE A 139 -4.18 -28.26 16.77
N ARG A 140 -4.34 -28.85 17.95
CA ARG A 140 -5.60 -28.90 18.70
C ARG A 140 -6.01 -27.48 19.15
N ALA A 141 -7.31 -27.22 19.06
CA ALA A 141 -7.93 -25.95 19.43
C ALA A 141 -7.49 -25.46 20.83
N ARG A 142 -7.03 -24.21 20.91
CA ARG A 142 -6.90 -23.46 22.16
C ARG A 142 -7.86 -22.26 22.15
N SER A 143 -8.46 -22.06 23.32
CA SER A 143 -9.51 -21.13 23.68
C SER A 143 -9.17 -19.65 23.43
N GLU A 144 -10.24 -18.92 23.12
CA GLU A 144 -10.33 -17.47 22.97
C GLU A 144 -9.67 -16.69 24.12
N HIS A 145 -8.73 -15.83 23.76
CA HIS A 145 -8.33 -14.70 24.59
C HIS A 145 -8.36 -13.44 23.72
N SER A 146 -9.16 -12.49 24.18
CA SER A 146 -9.29 -11.14 23.66
C SER A 146 -7.91 -10.45 23.71
N VAL A 147 -7.36 -10.07 22.57
CA VAL A 147 -6.14 -9.26 22.47
C VAL A 147 -6.54 -7.82 22.27
N GLU A 148 -6.36 -7.00 23.29
CA GLU A 148 -6.36 -5.54 23.17
C GLU A 148 -5.25 -5.10 22.21
N LEU A 149 -5.64 -4.34 21.17
CA LEU A 149 -4.70 -3.72 20.23
C LEU A 149 -3.97 -2.56 20.93
N SER A 150 -2.83 -2.83 21.51
CA SER A 150 -1.90 -1.78 21.88
C SER A 150 -1.01 -1.46 20.66
N ALA A 151 -1.12 -0.23 20.17
CA ALA A 151 -0.30 0.30 19.10
C ALA A 151 1.18 0.32 19.52
N ARG A 152 2.00 -0.60 19.00
CA ARG A 152 3.45 -0.50 19.07
C ARG A 152 3.96 0.28 17.86
N PRO A 153 4.94 1.19 18.03
CA PRO A 153 5.57 1.88 16.91
C PRO A 153 6.31 0.86 16.04
N LEU A 154 6.01 0.86 14.74
CA LEU A 154 6.68 0.04 13.75
C LEU A 154 8.14 0.50 13.65
N ILE A 155 9.08 -0.28 14.20
CA ILE A 155 10.51 -0.12 13.94
C ILE A 155 10.75 -0.63 12.51
N ARG A 156 10.92 0.28 11.56
CA ARG A 156 11.44 -0.05 10.23
C ARG A 156 12.88 -0.56 10.39
N ASN A 157 13.12 -1.82 10.06
CA ASN A 157 14.47 -2.30 9.82
C ASN A 157 14.94 -1.69 8.50
N ARG A 158 15.82 -0.68 8.59
CA ARG A 158 16.37 0.08 7.45
C ARG A 158 17.26 -0.82 6.60
N THR A 159 16.73 -1.42 5.57
CA THR A 159 17.51 -1.76 4.38
C THR A 159 17.64 -0.50 3.53
N ILE A 160 18.84 -0.22 3.05
CA ILE A 160 19.23 0.93 2.22
C ILE A 160 18.31 1.01 1.00
N GLY A 161 17.40 2.01 0.98
CA GLY A 161 16.50 2.27 -0.15
C GLY A 161 15.44 3.32 0.22
N HIS A 162 15.15 4.21 -0.72
CA HIS A 162 14.01 5.14 -0.66
C HIS A 162 12.70 4.37 -0.86
N CYS A 163 11.61 4.86 -0.28
CA CYS A 163 10.28 4.28 -0.40
C CYS A 163 9.36 5.29 -1.09
N HIS A 164 8.79 4.91 -2.24
CA HIS A 164 7.75 5.68 -2.93
C HIS A 164 6.43 4.91 -2.79
N GLU A 165 5.56 5.38 -1.90
CA GLU A 165 4.32 4.72 -1.51
C GLU A 165 3.11 5.45 -2.09
N VAL A 166 2.06 4.70 -2.47
CA VAL A 166 0.76 5.27 -2.81
C VAL A 166 -0.34 4.70 -1.92
N ALA A 167 -1.25 5.57 -1.48
CA ALA A 167 -2.46 5.20 -0.76
C ALA A 167 -3.70 5.54 -1.60
N PHE A 168 -4.47 4.53 -1.97
CA PHE A 168 -5.82 4.69 -2.54
C PHE A 168 -6.83 4.60 -1.40
N TYR A 169 -7.64 5.64 -1.18
CA TYR A 169 -8.52 5.74 -0.03
C TYR A 169 -9.98 5.94 -0.42
N GLY A 170 -10.87 5.28 0.33
CA GLY A 170 -12.33 5.44 0.19
C GLY A 170 -12.88 6.58 1.03
N ASP A 171 -12.21 6.93 2.14
CA ASP A 171 -12.52 8.07 2.98
C ASP A 171 -11.26 8.80 3.44
N ASP A 172 -11.38 10.12 3.65
CA ASP A 172 -10.27 10.99 4.03
C ASP A 172 -9.67 10.63 5.39
N GLY A 173 -10.47 10.06 6.30
CA GLY A 173 -10.02 9.65 7.62
C GLY A 173 -8.96 8.54 7.56
N CYS A 174 -9.15 7.57 6.67
CA CYS A 174 -8.19 6.50 6.43
C CYS A 174 -6.88 7.03 5.87
N PHE A 175 -6.94 7.91 4.88
CA PHE A 175 -5.76 8.55 4.31
C PHE A 175 -5.01 9.40 5.35
N LEU A 176 -5.73 10.24 6.08
CA LEU A 176 -5.15 11.09 7.12
C LEU A 176 -4.50 10.28 8.26
N ASN A 177 -5.09 9.16 8.67
CA ASN A 177 -4.48 8.26 9.66
C ASN A 177 -3.16 7.66 9.17
N ARG A 178 -3.06 7.33 7.88
CA ARG A 178 -1.81 6.87 7.27
C ARG A 178 -0.77 7.99 7.23
N CYS A 179 -1.15 9.17 6.75
CA CYS A 179 -0.27 10.34 6.73
C CYS A 179 0.23 10.70 8.14
N THR A 180 -0.64 10.66 9.15
CA THR A 180 -0.26 10.91 10.54
C THR A 180 0.84 9.95 10.99
N ARG A 181 0.68 8.65 10.76
CA ARG A 181 1.71 7.64 11.12
C ARG A 181 3.01 7.83 10.35
N PHE A 182 2.93 8.09 9.05
CA PHE A 182 4.09 8.33 8.19
C PHE A 182 4.89 9.55 8.66
N VAL A 183 4.21 10.68 8.89
CA VAL A 183 4.81 11.93 9.35
C VAL A 183 5.37 11.82 10.77
N ALA A 184 4.60 11.25 11.71
CA ALA A 184 5.04 11.06 13.09
C ALA A 184 6.30 10.19 13.18
N ALA A 185 6.37 9.11 12.41
CA ALA A 185 7.53 8.23 12.35
C ALA A 185 8.79 8.98 11.83
N ALA A 186 8.64 9.77 10.77
CA ALA A 186 9.75 10.57 10.23
C ALA A 186 10.26 11.59 11.24
N LEU A 187 9.34 12.37 11.86
CA LEU A 187 9.71 13.36 12.87
C LEU A 187 10.39 12.74 14.10
N ALA A 188 9.90 11.59 14.56
CA ALA A 188 10.49 10.85 15.67
C ALA A 188 11.90 10.34 15.38
N ASN A 189 12.21 10.02 14.12
CA ASN A 189 13.56 9.64 13.67
C ASN A 189 14.52 10.83 13.52
N GLY A 190 14.04 12.08 13.69
CA GLY A 190 14.80 13.29 13.42
C GLY A 190 14.89 13.65 11.94
N ASP A 191 14.08 13.03 11.09
CA ASP A 191 13.97 13.36 9.68
C ASP A 191 13.20 14.69 9.51
N ALA A 192 13.30 15.31 8.33
CA ALA A 192 12.46 16.43 7.96
C ALA A 192 11.24 15.95 7.15
N VAL A 193 10.16 16.70 7.20
CA VAL A 193 8.90 16.38 6.54
C VAL A 193 8.44 17.53 5.66
N ILE A 194 7.98 17.22 4.46
CA ILE A 194 7.29 18.15 3.57
C ILE A 194 5.88 17.60 3.33
N THR A 195 4.86 18.37 3.67
CA THR A 195 3.47 18.03 3.35
C THR A 195 2.97 18.93 2.21
N ILE A 196 2.29 18.32 1.24
CA ILE A 196 1.76 18.99 0.05
C ILE A 196 0.29 18.60 -0.07
N MET A 197 -0.56 19.25 0.71
CA MET A 197 -1.96 18.84 0.90
C MET A 197 -2.91 20.03 0.74
N ILE A 198 -4.15 19.70 0.32
CA ILE A 198 -5.23 20.68 0.35
C ILE A 198 -5.49 21.18 1.79
N PRO A 199 -5.98 22.41 1.97
CA PRO A 199 -6.12 23.02 3.31
C PRO A 199 -6.88 22.15 4.32
N SER A 200 -7.98 21.51 3.93
CA SER A 200 -8.77 20.65 4.83
C SER A 200 -7.99 19.44 5.36
N HIS A 201 -7.19 18.79 4.49
CA HIS A 201 -6.38 17.64 4.88
C HIS A 201 -5.18 18.05 5.71
N ARG A 202 -4.52 19.16 5.34
CA ARG A 202 -3.41 19.73 6.10
C ARG A 202 -3.82 20.08 7.52
N ASP A 203 -4.94 20.78 7.70
CA ASP A 203 -5.40 21.20 9.02
C ASP A 203 -5.80 19.99 9.87
N SER A 204 -6.48 19.00 9.27
CA SER A 204 -6.83 17.74 9.94
C SER A 204 -5.60 16.93 10.31
N LEU A 205 -4.57 16.87 9.45
CA LEU A 205 -3.31 16.17 9.73
C LEU A 205 -2.57 16.84 10.90
N ARG A 206 -2.48 18.16 10.91
CA ARG A 206 -1.87 18.90 12.02
C ARG A 206 -2.57 18.63 13.35
N GLN A 207 -3.89 18.68 13.37
CA GLN A 207 -4.68 18.40 14.57
C GLN A 207 -4.44 16.98 15.08
N LYS A 208 -4.37 15.99 14.19
CA LYS A 208 -4.08 14.60 14.56
C LYS A 208 -2.66 14.45 15.13
N LEU A 209 -1.65 15.03 14.48
CA LEU A 209 -0.27 14.99 14.94
C LEU A 209 -0.11 15.60 16.34
N GLU A 210 -0.75 16.75 16.59
CA GLU A 210 -0.75 17.40 17.90
C GLU A 210 -1.48 16.55 18.95
N SER A 211 -2.62 15.96 18.62
CA SER A 211 -3.36 15.07 19.52
C SER A 211 -2.60 13.79 19.87
N ASP A 212 -1.76 13.30 18.97
CA ASP A 212 -0.88 12.15 19.17
C ASP A 212 0.44 12.51 19.90
N GLY A 213 0.56 13.77 20.34
CA GLY A 213 1.70 14.25 21.14
C GLY A 213 2.95 14.58 20.30
N CYS A 214 2.84 14.78 18.99
CA CYS A 214 3.96 15.26 18.18
C CYS A 214 4.22 16.73 18.49
N GLU A 215 5.48 17.09 18.74
CA GLU A 215 5.92 18.48 18.94
C GLU A 215 5.98 19.24 17.61
N LEU A 216 4.82 19.34 16.94
CA LEU A 216 4.72 19.88 15.57
C LEU A 216 5.18 21.34 15.49
N ALA A 217 4.76 22.18 16.45
CA ALA A 217 5.15 23.59 16.50
C ALA A 217 6.67 23.78 16.60
N GLU A 218 7.36 22.93 17.35
CA GLU A 218 8.82 22.97 17.47
C GLU A 218 9.48 22.47 16.18
N ALA A 219 8.95 21.40 15.55
CA ALA A 219 9.42 20.92 14.25
C ALA A 219 9.29 21.98 13.14
N MET A 220 8.18 22.71 13.13
CA MET A 220 7.97 23.84 12.20
C MET A 220 8.98 24.98 12.45
N LYS A 221 9.18 25.36 13.71
CA LYS A 221 10.15 26.39 14.09
C LYS A 221 11.58 26.04 13.71
N GLN A 222 11.93 24.76 13.81
CA GLN A 222 13.24 24.23 13.41
C GLN A 222 13.39 24.05 11.89
N GLY A 223 12.33 24.22 11.11
CA GLY A 223 12.31 24.00 9.67
C GLY A 223 12.28 22.52 9.29
N ARG A 224 12.03 21.59 10.25
CA ARG A 224 11.89 20.17 10.00
C ARG A 224 10.51 19.75 9.50
N TYR A 225 9.52 20.60 9.61
CA TYR A 225 8.19 20.39 9.06
C TYR A 225 7.79 21.57 8.19
N LEU A 226 7.54 21.31 6.92
CA LEU A 226 7.17 22.30 5.91
C LEU A 226 5.82 21.92 5.30
N ASP A 227 4.88 22.88 5.28
CA ASP A 227 3.63 22.74 4.52
C ASP A 227 3.72 23.55 3.23
N LEU A 228 3.43 22.91 2.12
CA LEU A 228 3.35 23.54 0.81
C LEU A 228 1.91 23.45 0.28
N GLU A 229 1.48 24.53 -0.37
CA GLU A 229 0.20 24.55 -1.06
C GLU A 229 0.32 23.84 -2.42
N PRO A 230 -0.50 22.82 -2.70
CA PRO A 230 -0.37 22.03 -3.93
C PRO A 230 -0.44 22.84 -5.22
N TRP A 231 -1.39 23.79 -5.32
CA TRP A 231 -1.59 24.57 -6.53
C TRP A 231 -0.49 25.60 -6.76
N ASP A 232 0.07 26.18 -5.71
CA ASP A 232 1.23 27.04 -5.80
C ASP A 232 2.43 26.27 -6.34
N LEU A 233 2.65 25.05 -5.81
CA LEU A 233 3.74 24.19 -6.25
C LEU A 233 3.53 23.73 -7.70
N LEU A 234 2.33 23.30 -8.07
CA LEU A 234 1.98 22.89 -9.44
C LEU A 234 2.22 24.03 -10.43
N SER A 235 1.92 25.28 -10.05
CA SER A 235 2.12 26.45 -10.91
C SER A 235 3.59 26.68 -11.29
N ILE A 236 4.54 26.23 -10.47
CA ILE A 236 5.98 26.40 -10.69
C ILE A 236 6.47 25.51 -11.83
N PHE A 237 6.00 24.27 -11.89
CA PHE A 237 6.57 23.28 -12.82
C PHE A 237 5.62 22.82 -13.92
N LEU A 238 4.36 23.24 -13.94
CA LEU A 238 3.46 22.98 -15.06
C LEU A 238 3.73 23.95 -16.22
N VAL A 239 3.95 23.40 -17.40
CA VAL A 239 4.07 24.14 -18.67
C VAL A 239 3.09 23.55 -19.65
N ASN A 240 2.19 24.36 -20.19
CA ASN A 240 1.11 23.88 -21.07
C ASN A 240 0.37 22.68 -20.48
N GLU A 241 0.02 22.77 -19.19
CA GLU A 241 -0.70 21.75 -18.43
C GLU A 241 0.03 20.42 -18.21
N GLN A 242 1.28 20.32 -18.59
CA GLN A 242 2.13 19.14 -18.37
C GLN A 242 3.27 19.45 -17.41
N PRO A 243 3.70 18.49 -16.58
CA PRO A 243 4.89 18.64 -15.74
C PRO A 243 6.16 18.81 -16.60
N ASP A 244 6.86 19.91 -16.39
CA ASP A 244 8.20 20.12 -16.97
C ASP A 244 9.25 19.50 -16.04
N ALA A 245 9.96 18.47 -16.51
CA ALA A 245 10.91 17.70 -15.72
C ALA A 245 12.06 18.56 -15.15
N GLY A 246 12.52 19.57 -15.88
CA GLY A 246 13.60 20.44 -15.42
C GLY A 246 13.16 21.36 -14.29
N ARG A 247 11.98 21.99 -14.44
CA ARG A 247 11.39 22.84 -13.41
C ARG A 247 11.01 22.04 -12.17
N PHE A 248 10.41 20.86 -12.35
CA PHE A 248 10.06 19.96 -11.26
C PHE A 248 11.29 19.57 -10.44
N LYS A 249 12.33 19.01 -11.10
CA LYS A 249 13.57 18.57 -10.42
C LYS A 249 14.24 19.73 -9.69
N LYS A 250 14.24 20.92 -10.28
CA LYS A 250 14.80 22.10 -9.61
C LYS A 250 13.98 22.49 -8.39
N ALA A 251 12.67 22.72 -8.51
CA ALA A 251 11.84 23.20 -7.43
C ALA A 251 11.75 22.19 -6.27
N ALA A 252 11.44 20.92 -6.58
CA ALA A 252 11.35 19.87 -5.56
C ALA A 252 12.72 19.60 -4.92
N GLY A 253 13.80 19.59 -5.70
CA GLY A 253 15.17 19.46 -5.19
C GLY A 253 15.56 20.60 -4.24
N ASP A 254 15.20 21.84 -4.54
CA ASP A 254 15.46 23.00 -3.68
C ASP A 254 14.70 22.89 -2.33
N PHE A 255 13.44 22.44 -2.34
CA PHE A 255 12.66 22.18 -1.11
C PHE A 255 13.25 21.05 -0.28
N ILE A 256 13.59 19.91 -0.93
CA ILE A 256 14.20 18.77 -0.27
C ILE A 256 15.55 19.16 0.35
N ALA A 257 16.42 19.86 -0.40
CA ALA A 257 17.71 20.29 0.10
C ALA A 257 17.58 21.28 1.28
N THR A 258 16.53 22.09 1.28
CA THR A 258 16.24 23.01 2.39
C THR A 258 15.77 22.24 3.62
N ALA A 259 14.83 21.31 3.48
CA ALA A 259 14.33 20.49 4.57
C ALA A 259 15.43 19.60 5.16
N LEU A 260 16.27 19.01 4.31
CA LEU A 260 17.37 18.13 4.74
C LEU A 260 18.37 18.84 5.67
N LYS A 261 18.62 20.14 5.50
CA LYS A 261 19.49 20.92 6.38
C LYS A 261 18.96 21.04 7.79
N ALA A 262 17.64 20.94 7.98
CA ALA A 262 16.99 21.01 9.28
C ALA A 262 16.87 19.66 9.97
N ALA A 263 17.04 18.55 9.25
CA ALA A 263 16.96 17.21 9.81
C ALA A 263 18.12 16.95 10.80
N THR A 264 17.82 16.26 11.91
CA THR A 264 18.72 16.06 13.05
C THR A 264 19.10 14.62 13.30
N GLY A 265 18.56 13.66 12.55
CA GLY A 265 18.84 12.23 12.68
C GLY A 265 20.28 11.85 12.37
N LYS A 266 20.71 10.66 12.77
CA LYS A 266 22.06 10.11 12.44
C LYS A 266 22.27 9.95 10.93
N HIS A 267 21.21 9.65 10.22
CA HIS A 267 21.14 9.54 8.77
C HIS A 267 19.93 10.38 8.32
N PRO A 268 20.11 11.71 8.20
CA PRO A 268 19.00 12.61 7.96
C PRO A 268 18.37 12.34 6.62
N ARG A 269 17.05 12.25 6.59
CA ARG A 269 16.24 12.02 5.41
C ARG A 269 15.11 13.05 5.32
N VAL A 270 14.43 13.07 4.19
CA VAL A 270 13.21 13.85 3.99
C VAL A 270 12.07 12.89 3.68
N ALA A 271 10.98 13.05 4.39
CA ALA A 271 9.71 12.39 4.10
C ALA A 271 8.76 13.38 3.43
N VAL A 272 8.17 12.99 2.31
CA VAL A 272 7.22 13.82 1.57
C VAL A 272 5.85 13.14 1.57
N CYS A 273 4.81 13.85 1.96
CA CYS A 273 3.44 13.35 1.94
C CYS A 273 2.55 14.31 1.16
N GLY A 274 1.82 13.83 0.12
CA GLY A 274 1.09 14.77 -0.71
C GLY A 274 0.04 14.21 -1.65
N GLU A 275 -0.66 15.15 -2.32
CA GLU A 275 -1.82 14.90 -3.17
C GLU A 275 -1.70 15.54 -4.56
N CYS A 276 -0.56 16.17 -4.89
CA CYS A 276 -0.40 16.88 -6.17
C CYS A 276 -0.79 16.05 -7.40
N PRO A 277 -0.31 14.78 -7.55
CA PRO A 277 -0.68 13.99 -8.69
C PRO A 277 -2.18 13.64 -8.71
N ALA A 278 -2.78 13.40 -7.53
CA ALA A 278 -4.22 13.13 -7.41
C ALA A 278 -5.08 14.34 -7.80
N LEU A 279 -4.63 15.55 -7.52
CA LEU A 279 -5.31 16.78 -7.94
C LEU A 279 -5.29 16.93 -9.46
N LEU A 280 -4.18 16.65 -10.13
CA LEU A 280 -4.11 16.63 -11.59
C LEU A 280 -5.05 15.58 -12.19
N HIS A 281 -5.07 14.39 -11.61
CA HIS A 281 -5.99 13.33 -12.00
C HIS A 281 -7.46 13.76 -11.82
N ALA A 282 -7.76 14.46 -10.72
CA ALA A 282 -9.11 14.97 -10.42
C ALA A 282 -9.61 15.98 -11.46
N GLU A 283 -8.71 16.75 -12.06
CA GLU A 283 -9.00 17.69 -13.13
C GLU A 283 -9.06 17.05 -14.54
N GLY A 284 -9.03 15.72 -14.63
CA GLY A 284 -9.04 15.00 -15.90
C GLY A 284 -7.66 14.95 -16.59
N ARG A 285 -6.59 15.34 -15.90
CA ARG A 285 -5.21 15.39 -16.42
C ARG A 285 -4.43 14.15 -15.99
N ALA A 286 -4.99 12.98 -16.29
CA ALA A 286 -4.47 11.68 -15.84
C ALA A 286 -3.03 11.41 -16.32
N GLU A 287 -2.69 11.78 -17.57
CA GLU A 287 -1.33 11.63 -18.09
C GLU A 287 -0.32 12.51 -17.33
N ALA A 288 -0.69 13.73 -16.97
CA ALA A 288 0.14 14.61 -16.17
C ALA A 288 0.35 14.07 -14.74
N ALA A 289 -0.67 13.42 -14.17
CA ALA A 289 -0.55 12.76 -12.87
C ALA A 289 0.47 11.62 -12.92
N VAL A 290 0.37 10.72 -13.90
CA VAL A 290 1.32 9.60 -14.07
C VAL A 290 2.75 10.11 -14.32
N GLU A 291 2.92 11.14 -15.16
CA GLU A 291 4.23 11.74 -15.40
C GLU A 291 4.82 12.34 -14.13
N MET A 292 4.00 12.95 -13.27
CA MET A 292 4.46 13.48 -11.98
C MET A 292 4.95 12.36 -11.04
N GLU A 293 4.25 11.22 -10.97
CA GLU A 293 4.71 10.07 -10.16
C GLU A 293 6.06 9.54 -10.68
N ARG A 294 6.22 9.46 -12.00
CA ARG A 294 7.49 9.09 -12.61
C ARG A 294 8.62 10.05 -12.21
N LEU A 295 8.36 11.35 -12.23
CA LEU A 295 9.33 12.37 -11.82
C LEU A 295 9.66 12.29 -10.33
N TRP A 296 8.69 11.99 -9.46
CA TRP A 296 8.90 11.72 -8.04
C TRP A 296 9.79 10.51 -7.83
N ASN A 297 9.54 9.42 -8.56
CA ASN A 297 10.34 8.20 -8.48
C ASN A 297 11.81 8.46 -8.87
N GLU A 298 12.04 9.21 -9.95
CA GLU A 298 13.40 9.65 -10.34
C GLU A 298 14.06 10.53 -9.25
N LEU A 299 13.31 11.47 -8.66
CA LEU A 299 13.83 12.37 -7.64
C LEU A 299 14.17 11.63 -6.35
N ALA A 300 13.30 10.72 -5.92
CA ALA A 300 13.49 9.90 -4.72
C ALA A 300 14.79 9.08 -4.80
N SER A 301 15.12 8.58 -5.99
CA SER A 301 16.36 7.82 -6.21
C SER A 301 17.63 8.66 -6.04
N VAL A 302 17.55 9.99 -6.30
CA VAL A 302 18.68 10.92 -6.21
C VAL A 302 18.88 11.44 -4.79
N TYR A 303 17.79 11.73 -4.07
CA TYR A 303 17.83 12.42 -2.77
C TYR A 303 17.55 11.52 -1.57
N ASP A 304 17.35 10.20 -1.76
CA ASP A 304 16.98 9.25 -0.69
C ASP A 304 15.76 9.73 0.12
N VAL A 305 14.68 10.08 -0.61
CA VAL A 305 13.43 10.60 -0.06
C VAL A 305 12.42 9.48 0.07
N ASP A 306 11.77 9.39 1.23
CA ASP A 306 10.55 8.59 1.39
C ASP A 306 9.35 9.44 0.99
N SER A 307 8.46 8.93 0.15
CA SER A 307 7.26 9.66 -0.27
C SER A 307 5.99 8.82 -0.15
N LEU A 308 4.88 9.49 0.18
CA LEU A 308 3.54 8.93 0.26
C LEU A 308 2.57 9.78 -0.54
N CYS A 309 2.07 9.23 -1.65
CA CYS A 309 1.05 9.86 -2.49
C CYS A 309 -0.34 9.33 -2.16
N GLY A 310 -1.36 10.21 -2.15
CA GLY A 310 -2.74 9.85 -1.82
C GLY A 310 -3.68 10.05 -3.00
N TYR A 311 -4.56 9.06 -3.28
CA TYR A 311 -5.58 9.14 -4.34
C TYR A 311 -6.95 8.66 -3.83
N PRO A 312 -8.05 9.40 -4.08
CA PRO A 312 -9.39 8.89 -3.87
C PRO A 312 -9.69 7.72 -4.82
N ILE A 313 -9.98 6.52 -4.26
CA ILE A 313 -10.16 5.29 -5.05
C ILE A 313 -11.39 5.33 -5.96
N GLU A 314 -12.41 6.09 -5.58
CA GLU A 314 -13.66 6.22 -6.34
C GLU A 314 -13.48 6.79 -7.76
N ARG A 315 -12.35 7.45 -8.02
CA ARG A 315 -12.03 8.02 -9.33
C ARG A 315 -11.57 7.00 -10.36
N PHE A 316 -11.29 5.75 -9.95
CA PHE A 316 -10.74 4.69 -10.82
C PHE A 316 -11.78 3.63 -11.22
N ARG A 317 -13.06 4.01 -11.37
CA ARG A 317 -14.17 3.07 -11.61
C ARG A 317 -14.35 2.62 -13.07
N SER A 318 -13.85 3.36 -14.05
CA SER A 318 -13.96 2.98 -15.47
C SER A 318 -12.77 2.14 -15.94
N GLU A 319 -12.92 1.43 -17.07
CA GLU A 319 -11.84 0.66 -17.68
C GLU A 319 -10.62 1.53 -18.03
N GLU A 320 -10.86 2.73 -18.56
CA GLU A 320 -9.82 3.70 -18.87
C GLU A 320 -9.06 4.12 -17.60
N GLN A 321 -9.81 4.45 -16.55
CA GLN A 321 -9.23 4.81 -15.25
C GLN A 321 -8.52 3.64 -14.58
N GLY A 322 -8.93 2.41 -14.83
CA GLY A 322 -8.22 1.21 -14.41
C GLY A 322 -6.81 1.09 -15.01
N ARG A 323 -6.63 1.50 -16.27
CA ARG A 323 -5.30 1.57 -16.90
C ARG A 323 -4.41 2.64 -16.28
N ILE A 324 -4.98 3.80 -15.95
CA ILE A 324 -4.26 4.87 -15.24
C ILE A 324 -3.84 4.40 -13.84
N PHE A 325 -4.76 3.75 -13.10
CA PHE A 325 -4.46 3.14 -11.80
C PHE A 325 -3.24 2.20 -11.87
N GLN A 326 -3.21 1.30 -12.85
CA GLN A 326 -2.09 0.36 -13.03
C GLN A 326 -0.77 1.09 -13.27
N ARG A 327 -0.79 2.14 -14.08
CA ARG A 327 0.41 2.94 -14.37
C ARG A 327 0.89 3.70 -13.12
N ILE A 328 -0.02 4.26 -12.33
CA ILE A 328 0.32 4.87 -11.03
C ILE A 328 0.94 3.82 -10.11
N CYS A 329 0.32 2.64 -9.97
CA CYS A 329 0.86 1.56 -9.14
C CYS A 329 2.26 1.13 -9.58
N ALA A 330 2.56 1.13 -10.88
CA ALA A 330 3.87 0.73 -11.42
C ALA A 330 5.01 1.69 -11.05
N GLU A 331 4.69 2.96 -10.74
CA GLU A 331 5.69 3.95 -10.31
C GLU A 331 6.00 3.87 -8.80
N HIS A 332 5.28 3.05 -8.03
CA HIS A 332 5.39 3.02 -6.58
C HIS A 332 5.99 1.70 -6.06
N SER A 333 6.81 1.80 -5.02
CA SER A 333 7.41 0.66 -4.33
C SER A 333 6.43 -0.03 -3.37
N ALA A 334 5.36 0.65 -2.95
CA ALA A 334 4.29 0.08 -2.15
C ALA A 334 2.95 0.74 -2.48
N VAL A 335 1.90 -0.07 -2.56
CA VAL A 335 0.53 0.36 -2.90
C VAL A 335 -0.40 -0.02 -1.75
N TYR A 336 -1.22 0.93 -1.29
CA TYR A 336 -2.21 0.72 -0.23
C TYR A 336 -3.60 1.09 -0.72
N SER A 337 -4.63 0.30 -0.39
CA SER A 337 -6.03 0.69 -0.53
C SER A 337 -6.77 0.45 0.79
N GLN A 338 -7.57 1.42 1.17
CA GLN A 338 -8.37 1.39 2.41
C GLN A 338 -9.79 1.85 2.14
#